data_be19f7d71d7af093628b88d8d1f2199c
#
_entry.id   be19f7d71d7af093628b88d8d1f2199c
#
_cell.length_a   1.000
_cell.length_b   1.000
_cell.length_c   1.000
_cell.angle_alpha   90.00
_cell.angle_beta   90.00
_cell.angle_gamma   90.00
#
_symmetry.space_group_name_H-M   'P 1'
#
loop_
_entity.id
_entity.type
_entity.pdbx_description
1 polymer ?
#
loop_
_entity_poly.entity_id
_entity_poly.type
_entity_poly.pdbx_seq_one_letter_code
_entity_poly.pdbx_strand_id
1 'polypeptide(L)'
;MIGDVLLFLAALALAVILRLTVVEIARVKGSSMQPTLRTGQWLLVSRLDYRLGEPKRGDVVICHYPGRYMDRWKLIRQSFVKRVIGLPGETIEIIEGVVYIGGEPLSEPYLDPMRNRFRRNMPDRTLGDDEYFVLGDNRDSSNDSRRIGPIPRSMLVGRVRRVLFPFGPHPLEG
;
A
#
# COMPACT_ATOMS: atom_id res chain seq x y z
N MET A 1 40.65 4.98 21.75
CA MET A 1 39.51 5.10 22.67
C MET A 1 38.50 6.19 22.28
N ILE A 2 38.87 7.51 22.30
CA ILE A 2 37.89 8.56 21.95
C ILE A 2 37.47 8.46 20.47
N GLY A 3 38.39 8.17 19.56
CA GLY A 3 38.10 8.00 18.13
C GLY A 3 37.16 6.84 17.85
N ASP A 4 37.34 5.72 18.54
CA ASP A 4 36.49 4.53 18.36
C ASP A 4 35.05 4.78 18.86
N VAL A 5 34.90 5.54 19.94
CA VAL A 5 33.61 5.94 20.49
C VAL A 5 32.89 6.88 19.51
N LEU A 6 33.60 7.86 18.93
CA LEU A 6 33.03 8.77 17.93
C LEU A 6 32.61 8.02 16.68
N LEU A 7 33.40 7.07 16.19
CA LEU A 7 33.07 6.24 15.03
C LEU A 7 31.83 5.39 15.30
N PHE A 8 31.75 4.78 16.47
CA PHE A 8 30.58 3.99 16.88
C PHE A 8 29.30 4.85 16.94
N LEU A 9 29.39 6.03 17.53
CA LEU A 9 28.24 6.96 17.60
C LEU A 9 27.80 7.45 16.21
N ALA A 10 28.77 7.74 15.33
CA ALA A 10 28.46 8.12 13.95
C ALA A 10 27.79 6.98 13.17
N ALA A 11 28.27 5.74 13.31
CA ALA A 11 27.66 4.56 12.69
C ALA A 11 26.24 4.29 13.23
N LEU A 12 26.05 4.45 14.54
CA LEU A 12 24.74 4.31 15.17
C LEU A 12 23.76 5.38 14.67
N ALA A 13 24.21 6.65 14.61
CA ALA A 13 23.41 7.75 14.10
C ALA A 13 23.03 7.52 12.63
N LEU A 14 23.98 7.08 11.79
CA LEU A 14 23.72 6.74 10.39
C LEU A 14 22.69 5.58 10.28
N ALA A 15 22.83 4.52 11.07
CA ALA A 15 21.90 3.42 11.09
C ALA A 15 20.47 3.86 11.48
N VAL A 16 20.35 4.73 12.48
CA VAL A 16 19.08 5.33 12.90
C VAL A 16 18.50 6.19 11.78
N ILE A 17 19.29 7.05 11.15
CA ILE A 17 18.85 7.88 10.02
C ILE A 17 18.37 7.01 8.87
N LEU A 18 19.13 6.00 8.48
CA LEU A 18 18.74 5.05 7.42
C LEU A 18 17.43 4.35 7.76
N ARG A 19 17.27 3.87 8.99
CA ARG A 19 16.03 3.24 9.44
C ARG A 19 14.83 4.18 9.38
N LEU A 20 14.99 5.42 9.81
CA LEU A 20 13.89 6.40 9.85
C LEU A 20 13.51 6.94 8.47
N THR A 21 14.46 6.95 7.53
CA THR A 21 14.27 7.59 6.22
C THR A 21 14.04 6.62 5.08
N VAL A 22 14.57 5.40 5.15
CA VAL A 22 14.61 4.45 4.02
C VAL A 22 13.64 3.30 4.20
N VAL A 23 13.55 2.76 5.42
CA VAL A 23 12.84 1.50 5.67
C VAL A 23 11.88 1.65 6.85
N GLU A 24 10.70 1.05 6.70
CA GLU A 24 9.71 0.93 7.77
C GLU A 24 9.35 -0.55 7.95
N ILE A 25 9.15 -0.98 9.20
CA ILE A 25 8.61 -2.29 9.53
C ILE A 25 7.17 -2.09 9.98
N ALA A 26 6.23 -2.71 9.26
CA ALA A 26 4.81 -2.64 9.55
C ALA A 26 4.22 -4.02 9.86
N ARG A 27 3.20 -4.07 10.71
CA ARG A 27 2.47 -5.30 10.99
C ARG A 27 1.10 -5.26 10.35
N VAL A 28 0.75 -6.31 9.61
CA VAL A 28 -0.56 -6.44 8.96
C VAL A 28 -1.66 -6.61 10.01
N LYS A 29 -2.69 -5.78 9.93
CA LYS A 29 -3.92 -5.87 10.70
C LYS A 29 -5.10 -5.94 9.75
N GLY A 30 -5.98 -6.94 9.94
CA GLY A 30 -7.16 -7.13 9.10
C GLY A 30 -6.93 -8.04 7.90
N SER A 31 -8.02 -8.34 7.19
CA SER A 31 -8.09 -9.34 6.12
C SER A 31 -8.15 -8.75 4.71
N SER A 32 -8.06 -7.42 4.57
CA SER A 32 -8.35 -6.74 3.30
C SER A 32 -7.37 -7.05 2.16
N MET A 33 -6.19 -7.62 2.47
CA MET A 33 -5.17 -8.00 1.49
C MET A 33 -5.02 -9.52 1.35
N GLN A 34 -5.96 -10.30 1.90
CA GLN A 34 -5.96 -11.75 1.67
C GLN A 34 -6.41 -12.07 0.23
N PRO A 35 -5.77 -13.07 -0.40
CA PRO A 35 -4.82 -14.05 0.15
C PRO A 35 -3.37 -13.54 0.21
N THR A 36 -3.04 -12.45 -0.47
CA THR A 36 -1.67 -11.91 -0.63
C THR A 36 -0.96 -11.67 0.71
N LEU A 37 -1.65 -11.01 1.64
CA LEU A 37 -1.13 -10.76 2.98
C LEU A 37 -2.11 -11.26 4.05
N ARG A 38 -1.57 -11.81 5.14
CA ARG A 38 -2.36 -12.33 6.28
C ARG A 38 -2.14 -11.49 7.52
N THR A 39 -3.17 -11.38 8.35
CA THR A 39 -3.07 -10.71 9.65
C THR A 39 -1.94 -11.30 10.48
N GLY A 40 -1.17 -10.43 11.12
CA GLY A 40 -0.03 -10.80 11.96
C GLY A 40 1.31 -10.80 11.26
N GLN A 41 1.36 -10.79 9.93
CA GLN A 41 2.61 -10.71 9.17
C GLN A 41 3.32 -9.37 9.38
N TRP A 42 4.66 -9.44 9.45
CA TRP A 42 5.54 -8.28 9.48
C TRP A 42 6.06 -8.00 8.08
N LEU A 43 5.98 -6.77 7.67
CA LEU A 43 6.32 -6.30 6.34
C LEU A 43 7.55 -5.40 6.38
N LEU A 44 8.45 -5.61 5.42
CA LEU A 44 9.50 -4.67 5.08
C LEU A 44 8.97 -3.69 4.04
N VAL A 45 8.93 -2.41 4.39
CA VAL A 45 8.42 -1.34 3.54
C VAL A 45 9.56 -0.41 3.16
N SER A 46 9.75 -0.19 1.87
CA SER A 46 10.72 0.78 1.36
C SER A 46 10.02 2.12 1.15
N ARG A 47 10.47 3.14 1.87
CA ARG A 47 10.07 4.54 1.65
C ARG A 47 10.88 5.18 0.53
N LEU A 48 12.09 4.65 0.29
CA LEU A 48 13.01 5.18 -0.71
C LEU A 48 12.44 5.02 -2.12
N ASP A 49 11.71 3.93 -2.38
CA ASP A 49 11.11 3.69 -3.69
C ASP A 49 10.24 4.86 -4.15
N TYR A 50 9.52 5.47 -3.21
CA TYR A 50 8.60 6.55 -3.50
C TYR A 50 9.18 7.95 -3.24
N ARG A 51 10.43 8.03 -2.84
CA ARG A 51 11.21 9.27 -2.84
C ARG A 51 11.98 9.47 -4.15
N LEU A 52 12.39 8.36 -4.77
CA LEU A 52 13.22 8.34 -5.98
C LEU A 52 12.45 7.98 -7.24
N GLY A 53 11.21 7.47 -7.10
CA GLY A 53 10.38 7.04 -8.21
C GLY A 53 8.89 7.16 -7.93
N GLU A 54 8.09 6.80 -8.92
CA GLU A 54 6.64 6.84 -8.82
C GLU A 54 6.05 5.45 -8.50
N PRO A 55 4.92 5.41 -7.77
CA PRO A 55 4.17 4.18 -7.56
C PRO A 55 3.72 3.58 -8.90
N LYS A 56 3.84 2.26 -9.00
CA LYS A 56 3.45 1.52 -10.21
C LYS A 56 2.18 0.72 -9.95
N ARG A 57 1.41 0.46 -11.01
CA ARG A 57 0.28 -0.47 -10.95
C ARG A 57 0.76 -1.83 -10.46
N GLY A 58 0.01 -2.45 -9.54
CA GLY A 58 0.36 -3.71 -8.90
C GLY A 58 1.17 -3.56 -7.61
N ASP A 59 1.80 -2.42 -7.34
CA ASP A 59 2.55 -2.21 -6.09
C ASP A 59 1.64 -2.40 -4.87
N VAL A 60 2.09 -3.22 -3.93
CA VAL A 60 1.48 -3.29 -2.59
C VAL A 60 2.10 -2.20 -1.72
N VAL A 61 1.26 -1.30 -1.21
CA VAL A 61 1.69 -0.06 -0.57
C VAL A 61 1.13 0.11 0.84
N ILE A 62 1.89 0.79 1.69
CA ILE A 62 1.35 1.42 2.88
C ILE A 62 0.88 2.81 2.49
N CYS A 63 -0.37 3.13 2.82
CA CYS A 63 -0.91 4.47 2.64
C CYS A 63 -1.64 4.95 3.91
N HIS A 64 -1.69 6.27 4.09
CA HIS A 64 -2.46 6.89 5.14
C HIS A 64 -3.94 6.96 4.76
N TYR A 65 -4.80 6.81 5.75
CA TYR A 65 -6.24 6.95 5.55
C TYR A 65 -6.60 8.45 5.55
N PRO A 66 -7.24 8.98 4.49
CA PRO A 66 -7.63 10.38 4.45
C PRO A 66 -8.53 10.76 5.63
N GLY A 67 -8.14 11.81 6.36
CA GLY A 67 -8.94 12.35 7.47
C GLY A 67 -9.03 11.47 8.72
N ARG A 68 -8.38 10.29 8.77
CA ARG A 68 -8.38 9.42 9.95
C ARG A 68 -7.06 9.42 10.70
N TYR A 69 -7.17 9.52 12.00
CA TYR A 69 -6.06 9.52 12.95
C TYR A 69 -6.27 8.46 14.01
N MET A 70 -5.19 7.90 14.54
CA MET A 70 -5.22 6.89 15.60
C MET A 70 -5.28 7.51 17.00
N ASP A 71 -4.91 8.78 17.10
CA ASP A 71 -4.82 9.50 18.35
C ASP A 71 -5.74 10.73 18.37
N ARG A 72 -6.12 11.18 19.59
CA ARG A 72 -6.96 12.36 19.83
C ARG A 72 -6.31 13.66 19.31
N TRP A 73 -4.99 13.72 19.31
CA TRP A 73 -4.23 14.91 18.96
C TRP A 73 -3.95 15.04 17.46
N LYS A 74 -4.40 14.07 16.66
CA LYS A 74 -4.18 13.99 15.20
C LYS A 74 -2.71 13.96 14.79
N LEU A 75 -1.85 13.41 15.65
CA LEU A 75 -0.41 13.28 15.40
C LEU A 75 -0.08 12.00 14.62
N ILE A 76 -0.87 10.93 14.84
CA ILE A 76 -0.63 9.62 14.23
C ILE A 76 -1.75 9.32 13.23
N ARG A 77 -1.42 9.33 11.94
CA ARG A 77 -2.36 8.96 10.88
C ARG A 77 -2.62 7.46 10.89
N GLN A 78 -3.88 7.09 10.70
CA GLN A 78 -4.22 5.68 10.48
C GLN A 78 -3.68 5.23 9.13
N SER A 79 -2.88 4.15 9.14
CA SER A 79 -2.31 3.55 7.93
C SER A 79 -3.00 2.24 7.59
N PHE A 80 -3.00 1.90 6.31
CA PHE A 80 -3.50 0.63 5.80
C PHE A 80 -2.65 0.13 4.63
N VAL A 81 -2.73 -1.16 4.35
CA VAL A 81 -2.05 -1.79 3.21
C VAL A 81 -3.06 -2.00 2.10
N LYS A 82 -2.72 -1.61 0.87
CA LYS A 82 -3.52 -1.77 -0.34
C LYS A 82 -2.64 -2.01 -1.56
N ARG A 83 -3.25 -2.37 -2.68
CA ARG A 83 -2.60 -2.48 -3.99
C ARG A 83 -2.95 -1.28 -4.84
N VAL A 84 -1.96 -0.71 -5.51
CA VAL A 84 -2.15 0.35 -6.51
C VAL A 84 -2.80 -0.26 -7.75
N ILE A 85 -3.93 0.29 -8.15
CA ILE A 85 -4.72 -0.18 -9.31
C ILE A 85 -4.80 0.89 -10.39
N GLY A 86 -5.19 2.11 -10.06
CA GLY A 86 -5.23 3.24 -11.00
C GLY A 86 -4.07 4.19 -10.75
N LEU A 87 -3.52 4.74 -11.83
CA LEU A 87 -2.43 5.71 -11.83
C LEU A 87 -2.96 7.10 -12.18
N PRO A 88 -2.22 8.18 -11.89
CA PRO A 88 -2.62 9.53 -12.24
C PRO A 88 -3.03 9.68 -13.71
N GLY A 89 -4.11 10.44 -13.93
CA GLY A 89 -4.67 10.70 -15.27
C GLY A 89 -5.48 9.55 -15.88
N GLU A 90 -5.53 8.37 -15.28
CA GLU A 90 -6.28 7.24 -15.82
C GLU A 90 -7.76 7.31 -15.48
N THR A 91 -8.59 6.80 -16.38
CA THR A 91 -10.01 6.56 -16.12
C THR A 91 -10.20 5.13 -15.65
N ILE A 92 -10.77 4.96 -14.46
CA ILE A 92 -11.05 3.67 -13.84
C ILE A 92 -12.56 3.48 -13.71
N GLU A 93 -13.02 2.27 -14.01
CA GLU A 93 -14.40 1.82 -13.87
C GLU A 93 -14.43 0.43 -13.29
N ILE A 94 -15.50 0.04 -12.61
CA ILE A 94 -15.71 -1.33 -12.14
C ILE A 94 -17.08 -1.82 -12.61
N ILE A 95 -17.09 -2.85 -13.44
CA ILE A 95 -18.30 -3.47 -13.98
C ILE A 95 -18.35 -4.92 -13.49
N GLU A 96 -19.41 -5.28 -12.80
CA GLU A 96 -19.59 -6.64 -12.22
C GLU A 96 -18.36 -7.15 -11.45
N GLY A 97 -17.66 -6.24 -10.75
CA GLY A 97 -16.48 -6.53 -9.96
C GLY A 97 -15.18 -6.61 -10.73
N VAL A 98 -15.21 -6.53 -12.07
CA VAL A 98 -14.02 -6.43 -12.93
C VAL A 98 -13.59 -4.97 -13.02
N VAL A 99 -12.30 -4.71 -12.83
CA VAL A 99 -11.72 -3.37 -12.99
C VAL A 99 -11.38 -3.15 -14.46
N TYR A 100 -11.73 -1.97 -14.95
CA TYR A 100 -11.37 -1.48 -16.28
C TYR A 100 -10.51 -0.22 -16.14
N ILE A 101 -9.47 -0.11 -16.96
CA ILE A 101 -8.60 1.05 -17.05
C ILE A 101 -8.64 1.55 -18.49
N GLY A 102 -9.11 2.79 -18.71
CA GLY A 102 -9.28 3.33 -20.05
C GLY A 102 -10.21 2.50 -20.96
N GLY A 103 -11.16 1.79 -20.37
CA GLY A 103 -12.09 0.90 -21.06
C GLY A 103 -11.60 -0.54 -21.28
N GLU A 104 -10.35 -0.86 -20.91
CA GLU A 104 -9.78 -2.20 -21.05
C GLU A 104 -9.81 -2.95 -19.72
N PRO A 105 -10.21 -4.26 -19.69
CA PRO A 105 -10.24 -5.04 -18.47
C PRO A 105 -8.84 -5.30 -17.93
N LEU A 106 -8.65 -5.03 -16.63
CA LEU A 106 -7.39 -5.26 -15.95
C LEU A 106 -7.25 -6.75 -15.57
N SER A 107 -6.12 -7.36 -15.95
CA SER A 107 -5.76 -8.71 -15.46
C SER A 107 -5.30 -8.65 -14.01
N GLU A 108 -5.97 -9.41 -13.14
CA GLU A 108 -5.72 -9.40 -11.69
C GLU A 108 -5.54 -10.82 -11.15
N PRO A 109 -4.44 -11.52 -11.52
CA PRO A 109 -4.24 -12.95 -11.19
C PRO A 109 -4.06 -13.23 -9.68
N TYR A 110 -3.81 -12.20 -8.88
CA TYR A 110 -3.67 -12.27 -7.43
C TYR A 110 -5.01 -12.36 -6.68
N LEU A 111 -6.12 -12.19 -7.37
CA LEU A 111 -7.45 -12.26 -6.74
C LEU A 111 -7.88 -13.71 -6.49
N ASP A 112 -8.40 -13.96 -5.29
CA ASP A 112 -9.06 -15.23 -4.95
C ASP A 112 -10.56 -15.12 -5.25
N PRO A 113 -11.12 -15.93 -6.17
CA PRO A 113 -12.55 -15.88 -6.50
C PRO A 113 -13.47 -16.06 -5.28
N MET A 114 -13.02 -16.79 -4.26
CA MET A 114 -13.81 -16.99 -3.04
C MET A 114 -13.90 -15.74 -2.14
N ARG A 115 -13.05 -14.75 -2.38
CA ARG A 115 -12.97 -13.47 -1.65
C ARG A 115 -13.39 -12.25 -2.47
N ASN A 116 -13.92 -12.50 -3.68
CA ASN A 116 -14.30 -11.48 -4.67
C ASN A 116 -15.64 -11.88 -5.31
N ARG A 117 -16.60 -12.28 -4.47
CA ARG A 117 -17.92 -12.74 -4.91
C ARG A 117 -18.93 -11.63 -5.15
N PHE A 118 -18.77 -10.51 -4.42
CA PHE A 118 -19.67 -9.37 -4.56
C PHE A 118 -19.32 -8.55 -5.79
N ARG A 119 -20.06 -8.74 -6.84
CA ARG A 119 -19.94 -8.03 -8.11
C ARG A 119 -20.53 -6.63 -7.98
N ARG A 120 -19.75 -5.71 -7.43
CA ARG A 120 -20.14 -4.31 -7.27
C ARG A 120 -19.72 -3.52 -8.49
N ASN A 121 -20.58 -2.58 -8.89
CA ASN A 121 -20.26 -1.62 -9.93
C ASN A 121 -19.77 -0.31 -9.30
N MET A 122 -18.90 0.37 -10.01
CA MET A 122 -18.48 1.74 -9.74
C MET A 122 -18.43 2.46 -11.09
N PRO A 123 -19.13 3.61 -11.23
CA PRO A 123 -19.08 4.38 -12.47
C PRO A 123 -17.64 4.83 -12.77
N ASP A 124 -17.39 5.15 -14.00
CA ASP A 124 -16.13 5.67 -14.48
C ASP A 124 -15.69 6.92 -13.70
N ARG A 125 -14.41 6.99 -13.44
CA ARG A 125 -13.77 8.10 -12.75
C ARG A 125 -12.39 8.33 -13.32
N THR A 126 -12.12 9.53 -13.80
CA THR A 126 -10.78 9.96 -14.17
C THR A 126 -10.03 10.45 -12.92
N LEU A 127 -8.84 9.93 -12.71
CA LEU A 127 -7.95 10.29 -11.60
C LEU A 127 -7.23 11.61 -11.94
N GLY A 128 -7.05 12.45 -10.93
CA GLY A 128 -6.23 13.65 -11.03
C GLY A 128 -4.74 13.32 -11.17
N ASP A 129 -3.92 14.34 -11.46
CA ASP A 129 -2.48 14.21 -11.72
C ASP A 129 -1.66 13.73 -10.50
N ASP A 130 -2.23 13.79 -9.30
CA ASP A 130 -1.60 13.35 -8.03
C ASP A 130 -2.43 12.24 -7.33
N GLU A 131 -3.38 11.65 -8.03
CA GLU A 131 -4.32 10.69 -7.45
C GLU A 131 -3.99 9.25 -7.87
N TYR A 132 -4.00 8.35 -6.88
CA TYR A 132 -3.84 6.91 -7.05
C TYR A 132 -5.09 6.19 -6.57
N PHE A 133 -5.56 5.23 -7.34
CA PHE A 133 -6.68 4.38 -6.93
C PHE A 133 -6.14 3.08 -6.35
N VAL A 134 -6.48 2.81 -5.09
CA VAL A 134 -5.96 1.63 -4.38
C VAL A 134 -7.08 0.71 -3.96
N LEU A 135 -6.88 -0.61 -4.14
CA LEU A 135 -7.85 -1.64 -3.75
C LEU A 135 -7.21 -2.67 -2.82
N GLY A 136 -8.05 -3.28 -1.99
CA GLY A 136 -7.67 -4.50 -1.29
C GLY A 136 -7.81 -5.72 -2.18
N ASP A 137 -6.97 -6.72 -2.03
CA ASP A 137 -7.05 -7.98 -2.76
C ASP A 137 -8.26 -8.83 -2.31
N ASN A 138 -8.72 -8.64 -1.07
CA ASN A 138 -10.01 -9.14 -0.60
C ASN A 138 -11.11 -8.08 -0.87
N ARG A 139 -11.63 -8.06 -2.09
CA ARG A 139 -12.62 -7.09 -2.55
C ARG A 139 -13.87 -7.03 -1.70
N ASP A 140 -14.29 -8.15 -1.15
CA ASP A 140 -15.50 -8.29 -0.34
C ASP A 140 -15.30 -7.69 1.06
N SER A 141 -14.07 -7.69 1.58
CA SER A 141 -13.73 -7.24 2.93
C SER A 141 -12.67 -6.14 2.93
N SER A 142 -12.80 -5.16 2.03
CA SER A 142 -11.87 -4.04 1.96
C SER A 142 -12.60 -2.70 2.03
N ASN A 143 -12.06 -1.81 2.89
CA ASN A 143 -12.37 -0.39 2.85
C ASN A 143 -11.22 0.30 2.10
N ASP A 144 -11.47 0.71 0.86
CA ASP A 144 -10.49 1.19 -0.10
C ASP A 144 -11.06 2.30 -0.98
N SER A 145 -10.39 2.66 -2.06
CA SER A 145 -10.74 3.81 -2.91
C SER A 145 -12.17 3.77 -3.46
N ARG A 146 -12.81 2.61 -3.52
CA ARG A 146 -14.24 2.51 -3.88
C ARG A 146 -15.15 3.24 -2.89
N ARG A 147 -14.71 3.39 -1.64
CA ARG A 147 -15.49 4.04 -0.56
C ARG A 147 -14.90 5.36 -0.12
N ILE A 148 -13.57 5.47 -0.09
CA ILE A 148 -12.88 6.63 0.47
C ILE A 148 -12.38 7.61 -0.59
N GLY A 149 -12.53 7.24 -1.87
CA GLY A 149 -11.96 7.98 -3.00
C GLY A 149 -10.47 7.65 -3.25
N PRO A 150 -9.90 8.26 -4.29
CA PRO A 150 -8.47 8.12 -4.59
C PRO A 150 -7.59 8.65 -3.45
N ILE A 151 -6.36 8.21 -3.45
CA ILE A 151 -5.34 8.58 -2.46
C ILE A 151 -4.33 9.51 -3.12
N PRO A 152 -4.10 10.73 -2.58
CA PRO A 152 -3.05 11.60 -3.08
C PRO A 152 -1.67 10.95 -2.93
N ARG A 153 -0.75 11.25 -3.85
CA ARG A 153 0.64 10.77 -3.82
C ARG A 153 1.32 10.95 -2.46
N SER A 154 1.08 12.10 -1.84
CA SER A 154 1.64 12.47 -0.53
C SER A 154 1.20 11.56 0.63
N MET A 155 0.13 10.79 0.44
CA MET A 155 -0.37 9.81 1.42
C MET A 155 0.16 8.40 1.20
N LEU A 156 0.88 8.13 0.11
CA LEU A 156 1.57 6.87 -0.13
C LEU A 156 2.91 6.87 0.61
N VAL A 157 3.03 6.03 1.63
CA VAL A 157 4.18 6.01 2.55
C VAL A 157 5.37 5.27 1.94
N GLY A 158 5.09 4.09 1.34
CA GLY A 158 6.14 3.27 0.76
C GLY A 158 5.61 1.94 0.21
N ARG A 159 6.47 1.28 -0.55
CA ARG A 159 6.22 -0.01 -1.19
C ARG A 159 6.55 -1.16 -0.25
N VAL A 160 5.66 -2.13 -0.13
CA VAL A 160 5.95 -3.40 0.55
C VAL A 160 6.89 -4.22 -0.31
N ARG A 161 8.08 -4.53 0.22
CA ARG A 161 9.12 -5.28 -0.48
C ARG A 161 9.12 -6.75 -0.12
N ARG A 162 8.88 -7.07 1.15
CA ARG A 162 8.90 -8.46 1.66
C ARG A 162 8.00 -8.67 2.87
N VAL A 163 7.54 -9.89 3.03
CA VAL A 163 7.03 -10.41 4.30
C VAL A 163 8.22 -10.96 5.08
N LEU A 164 8.46 -10.42 6.28
CA LEU A 164 9.59 -10.81 7.12
C LEU A 164 9.26 -12.02 7.99
N PHE A 165 8.05 -12.04 8.57
CA PHE A 165 7.61 -13.11 9.46
C PHE A 165 6.11 -12.98 9.79
N PRO A 166 5.36 -14.08 10.05
CA PRO A 166 5.69 -15.44 9.62
C PRO A 166 5.75 -15.52 8.11
N PHE A 167 6.64 -16.37 7.60
CA PHE A 167 6.78 -16.60 6.17
C PHE A 167 5.50 -17.25 5.64
N GLY A 168 4.99 -16.76 4.54
CA GLY A 168 3.86 -17.32 3.80
C GLY A 168 4.22 -17.45 2.33
N PRO A 169 3.41 -18.12 1.51
CA PRO A 169 3.61 -18.12 0.07
C PRO A 169 3.70 -16.68 -0.43
N HIS A 170 4.68 -16.43 -1.26
CA HIS A 170 5.04 -15.13 -1.83
C HIS A 170 4.14 -14.80 -3.02
N PRO A 171 3.24 -13.84 -2.94
CA PRO A 171 2.65 -13.22 -4.11
C PRO A 171 2.74 -11.69 -4.04
N LEU A 172 3.96 -11.15 -3.97
CA LEU A 172 4.16 -9.70 -4.11
C LEU A 172 4.52 -9.32 -5.55
N GLU A 173 4.79 -10.33 -6.40
CA GLU A 173 5.06 -10.19 -7.83
C GLU A 173 3.79 -10.49 -8.60
N GLY A 174 3.21 -9.45 -9.18
CA GLY A 174 2.09 -9.49 -10.10
C GLY A 174 2.24 -8.39 -11.12
#